data_59f4c8528b1b350fc1adee26e1528f9b
#
_entry.id   59f4c8528b1b350fc1adee26e1528f9b
#
_cell.length_a   1.000
_cell.length_b   1.000
_cell.length_c   1.000
_cell.angle_alpha   90.00
_cell.angle_beta   90.00
_cell.angle_gamma   90.00
#
_symmetry.space_group_name_H-M   'P 1'
#
loop_
_entity.id
_entity.type
_entity.pdbx_description
1 polymer ?
#
loop_
_entity_poly.entity_id
_entity_poly.type
_entity_poly.pdbx_seq_one_letter_code
_entity_poly.pdbx_strand_id
1 'polypeptide(L)'
;SVTVEQERLTQARENGVPWRQWGPYLSERQWGTVREDVSADGDAWRSFTHDQARSRAYRWGEDGIAGISDDKQGLCFALALWNGRDPIIKERLFGLTNNEGNHGEDVKEYYFYVDSTPTHSWMRFLYKYPQAAFPYEDLVRTNARLSTHDMEYELLDTGVFDDNQYFDVFVTYAKAAADDILIEISVHNRGAEAASIRVLPTLWFRNTW
;
A
#
# COMPACT_ATOMS: atom_id res chain seq x y z
N SER A 1 3.68 19.65 31.52
CA SER A 1 2.39 18.96 31.30
C SER A 1 2.65 17.66 30.53
N VAL A 2 2.05 16.58 30.98
CA VAL A 2 2.08 15.29 30.26
C VAL A 2 1.23 15.44 28.99
N THR A 3 1.73 14.96 27.85
CA THR A 3 0.96 14.97 26.60
C THR A 3 -0.02 13.79 26.56
N VAL A 4 -1.06 13.90 25.75
CA VAL A 4 -2.03 12.80 25.57
C VAL A 4 -1.36 11.51 25.11
N GLU A 5 -0.32 11.61 24.26
CA GLU A 5 0.43 10.43 23.81
C GLU A 5 1.28 9.80 24.92
N GLN A 6 1.83 10.62 25.81
CA GLN A 6 2.52 10.11 27.00
C GLN A 6 1.55 9.39 27.95
N GLU A 7 0.31 9.88 28.07
CA GLU A 7 -0.74 9.20 28.83
C GLU A 7 -1.07 7.84 28.21
N ARG A 8 -1.23 7.76 26.88
CA ARG A 8 -1.47 6.49 26.16
C ARG A 8 -0.33 5.50 26.34
N LEU A 9 0.92 5.94 26.28
CA LEU A 9 2.09 5.12 26.55
C LEU A 9 2.08 4.57 27.98
N THR A 10 1.69 5.39 28.94
CA THR A 10 1.52 4.98 30.34
C THR A 10 0.41 3.97 30.50
N GLN A 11 -0.76 4.20 29.88
CA GLN A 11 -1.89 3.25 29.85
C GLN A 11 -1.49 1.90 29.26
N ALA A 12 -0.73 1.91 28.14
CA ALA A 12 -0.24 0.69 27.54
C ALA A 12 0.72 -0.09 28.45
N ARG A 13 1.64 0.61 29.11
CA ARG A 13 2.67 0.01 29.98
C ARG A 13 2.14 -0.47 31.32
N GLU A 14 1.33 0.35 31.99
CA GLU A 14 0.93 0.14 33.37
C GLU A 14 -0.44 -0.54 33.49
N ASN A 15 -1.35 -0.25 32.57
CA ASN A 15 -2.73 -0.76 32.61
C ASN A 15 -3.02 -1.80 31.52
N GLY A 16 -2.05 -2.12 30.67
CA GLY A 16 -2.20 -3.13 29.61
C GLY A 16 -3.16 -2.73 28.51
N VAL A 17 -3.48 -1.44 28.32
CA VAL A 17 -4.35 -0.98 27.25
C VAL A 17 -3.71 -1.23 25.91
N PRO A 18 -4.34 -2.02 24.99
CA PRO A 18 -3.68 -2.50 23.79
C PRO A 18 -3.72 -1.48 22.65
N TRP A 19 -3.21 -0.27 22.88
CA TRP A 19 -3.20 0.80 21.88
C TRP A 19 -2.59 0.38 20.52
N ARG A 20 -1.60 -0.53 20.52
CA ARG A 20 -0.92 -1.02 19.33
C ARG A 20 -1.55 -2.26 18.71
N GLN A 21 -2.71 -2.69 19.17
CA GLN A 21 -3.39 -3.86 18.64
C GLN A 21 -3.70 -3.71 17.14
N TRP A 22 -4.01 -2.50 16.68
CA TRP A 22 -4.25 -2.17 15.28
C TRP A 22 -3.14 -1.30 14.70
N GLY A 23 -2.67 -1.66 13.47
CA GLY A 23 -1.57 -1.01 12.77
C GLY A 23 -0.27 -1.78 12.93
N PRO A 24 0.81 -1.38 12.29
CA PRO A 24 0.93 -0.41 11.20
C PRO A 24 0.54 -0.97 9.83
N TYR A 25 0.85 -0.20 8.78
CA TYR A 25 0.53 -0.52 7.39
C TYR A 25 1.10 -1.86 6.92
N LEU A 26 0.31 -2.55 6.07
CA LEU A 26 0.61 -3.92 5.65
C LEU A 26 1.03 -4.05 4.18
N SER A 27 0.63 -3.11 3.33
CA SER A 27 0.66 -3.26 1.87
C SER A 27 2.03 -3.55 1.27
N GLU A 28 3.08 -3.00 1.84
CA GLU A 28 4.44 -3.18 1.35
C GLU A 28 4.99 -4.58 1.66
N ARG A 29 4.74 -5.05 2.85
CA ARG A 29 5.29 -6.31 3.36
C ARG A 29 4.72 -7.54 2.66
N GLN A 30 3.52 -7.46 2.16
CA GLN A 30 2.79 -8.54 1.56
C GLN A 30 3.28 -8.98 0.21
N TRP A 31 3.73 -8.04 -0.56
CA TRP A 31 4.33 -8.33 -1.84
C TRP A 31 5.51 -9.32 -1.71
N GLY A 32 6.36 -9.15 -0.69
CA GLY A 32 7.44 -10.07 -0.36
C GLY A 32 6.93 -11.40 0.20
N THR A 33 6.04 -11.36 1.19
CA THR A 33 5.57 -12.57 1.91
C THR A 33 4.90 -13.59 0.99
N VAL A 34 4.07 -13.17 0.06
CA VAL A 34 3.41 -14.08 -0.90
C VAL A 34 4.42 -14.83 -1.76
N ARG A 35 5.56 -14.22 -2.05
CA ARG A 35 6.60 -14.82 -2.86
C ARG A 35 7.46 -15.80 -2.08
N GLU A 36 7.80 -15.46 -0.86
CA GLU A 36 8.58 -16.32 0.03
C GLU A 36 7.89 -17.67 0.24
N ASP A 37 6.58 -17.69 0.36
CA ASP A 37 5.80 -18.91 0.58
C ASP A 37 5.76 -19.85 -0.64
N VAL A 38 6.13 -19.40 -1.82
CA VAL A 38 6.04 -20.20 -3.06
C VAL A 38 7.42 -20.55 -3.60
N SER A 39 8.48 -20.05 -3.00
CA SER A 39 9.85 -20.30 -3.42
C SER A 39 10.39 -21.55 -2.73
N ALA A 40 10.68 -22.58 -3.50
CA ALA A 40 11.25 -23.83 -2.98
C ALA A 40 12.73 -23.70 -2.58
N ASP A 41 13.42 -22.70 -3.08
CA ASP A 41 14.87 -22.48 -2.93
C ASP A 41 15.22 -21.15 -2.23
N GLY A 42 14.21 -20.44 -1.75
CA GLY A 42 14.37 -19.10 -1.13
C GLY A 42 14.48 -17.95 -2.14
N ASP A 43 14.48 -18.23 -3.43
CA ASP A 43 14.41 -17.22 -4.48
C ASP A 43 12.93 -16.92 -4.83
N ALA A 44 12.28 -16.22 -3.93
CA ALA A 44 10.88 -15.82 -4.04
C ALA A 44 10.57 -15.12 -5.37
N TRP A 45 11.55 -14.42 -5.89
CA TRP A 45 11.42 -13.51 -7.03
C TRP A 45 11.35 -14.22 -8.38
N ARG A 46 11.77 -15.47 -8.48
CA ARG A 46 11.63 -16.29 -9.68
C ARG A 46 10.26 -16.95 -9.81
N SER A 47 9.52 -17.02 -8.73
CA SER A 47 8.33 -17.86 -8.65
C SER A 47 7.04 -17.17 -9.05
N PHE A 48 7.02 -15.82 -9.10
CA PHE A 48 5.82 -15.05 -9.38
C PHE A 48 6.04 -13.91 -10.36
N THR A 49 5.27 -13.92 -11.43
CA THR A 49 5.09 -12.74 -12.29
C THR A 49 4.12 -11.75 -11.62
N HIS A 50 4.14 -10.51 -12.10
CA HIS A 50 3.17 -9.49 -11.71
C HIS A 50 1.72 -9.98 -11.81
N ASP A 51 1.35 -10.63 -12.92
CA ASP A 51 -0.01 -11.13 -13.14
C ASP A 51 -0.40 -12.22 -12.13
N GLN A 52 0.54 -13.07 -11.76
CA GLN A 52 0.31 -14.07 -10.73
C GLN A 52 0.18 -13.46 -9.34
N ALA A 53 0.99 -12.46 -9.02
CA ALA A 53 0.92 -11.77 -7.74
C ALA A 53 -0.43 -11.07 -7.55
N ARG A 54 -0.99 -10.49 -8.60
CA ARG A 54 -2.32 -9.86 -8.56
C ARG A 54 -3.43 -10.77 -8.05
N SER A 55 -3.41 -12.04 -8.46
CA SER A 55 -4.47 -12.99 -8.08
C SER A 55 -4.16 -13.75 -6.80
N ARG A 56 -2.88 -13.92 -6.44
CA ARG A 56 -2.46 -14.75 -5.31
C ARG A 56 -2.17 -13.99 -4.04
N ALA A 57 -1.74 -12.75 -4.14
CA ALA A 57 -1.53 -11.91 -2.97
C ALA A 57 -2.81 -11.75 -2.15
N TYR A 58 -3.95 -11.60 -2.81
CA TYR A 58 -5.26 -11.51 -2.18
C TYR A 58 -5.64 -12.73 -1.32
N ARG A 59 -5.05 -13.88 -1.59
CA ARG A 59 -5.26 -15.11 -0.82
C ARG A 59 -4.91 -14.96 0.66
N TRP A 60 -3.91 -14.15 0.97
CA TRP A 60 -3.43 -13.98 2.35
C TRP A 60 -4.19 -12.91 3.13
N GLY A 61 -5.01 -12.11 2.45
CA GLY A 61 -5.92 -11.14 3.05
C GLY A 61 -5.24 -9.95 3.71
N GLU A 62 -4.00 -9.69 3.35
CA GLU A 62 -3.20 -8.64 3.97
C GLU A 62 -2.87 -7.50 3.01
N ASP A 63 -3.46 -7.48 1.83
CA ASP A 63 -3.22 -6.50 0.78
C ASP A 63 -3.98 -5.20 1.02
N GLY A 64 -3.56 -4.20 0.31
CA GLY A 64 -4.31 -2.98 0.16
C GLY A 64 -3.48 -1.72 0.28
N ILE A 65 -4.02 -0.63 -0.23
CA ILE A 65 -3.44 0.68 -0.08
C ILE A 65 -3.78 1.19 1.31
N ALA A 66 -2.79 1.67 2.05
CA ALA A 66 -2.93 2.11 3.44
C ALA A 66 -3.53 1.02 4.37
N GLY A 67 -3.28 -0.25 4.06
CA GLY A 67 -3.86 -1.37 4.79
C GLY A 67 -3.41 -1.43 6.26
N ILE A 68 -4.35 -1.71 7.16
CA ILE A 68 -4.10 -1.99 8.57
C ILE A 68 -4.82 -3.28 8.98
N SER A 69 -4.33 -3.92 10.03
CA SER A 69 -5.00 -5.06 10.65
C SER A 69 -4.84 -5.04 12.16
N ASP A 70 -5.56 -5.92 12.84
CA ASP A 70 -5.23 -6.28 14.20
C ASP A 70 -3.87 -7.01 14.27
N ASP A 71 -3.29 -7.13 15.47
CA ASP A 71 -1.97 -7.72 15.71
C ASP A 71 -1.87 -9.21 15.34
N LYS A 72 -3.01 -9.88 15.14
CA LYS A 72 -3.12 -11.27 14.68
C LYS A 72 -3.46 -11.38 13.20
N GLN A 73 -3.64 -10.25 12.55
CA GLN A 73 -4.06 -10.18 11.14
C GLN A 73 -5.37 -10.93 10.86
N GLY A 74 -6.28 -10.95 11.84
CA GLY A 74 -7.57 -11.61 11.71
C GLY A 74 -8.60 -10.79 10.94
N LEU A 75 -8.60 -9.48 11.17
CA LEU A 75 -9.46 -8.52 10.49
C LEU A 75 -8.59 -7.45 9.86
N CYS A 76 -8.81 -7.18 8.58
CA CYS A 76 -8.01 -6.26 7.78
C CYS A 76 -8.90 -5.15 7.22
N PHE A 77 -8.33 -3.95 7.12
CA PHE A 77 -8.93 -2.83 6.42
C PHE A 77 -7.92 -2.23 5.44
N ALA A 78 -8.37 -1.88 4.26
CA ALA A 78 -7.56 -1.18 3.27
C ALA A 78 -8.43 -0.36 2.33
N LEU A 79 -7.76 0.47 1.52
CA LEU A 79 -8.38 1.26 0.48
C LEU A 79 -8.12 0.61 -0.88
N ALA A 80 -9.17 0.51 -1.69
CA ALA A 80 -9.04 0.29 -3.13
C ALA A 80 -9.52 1.53 -3.90
N LEU A 81 -8.94 1.77 -5.06
CA LEU A 81 -9.19 2.94 -5.89
C LEU A 81 -9.43 2.57 -7.35
N TRP A 82 -10.21 3.38 -8.04
CA TRP A 82 -10.34 3.27 -9.49
C TRP A 82 -10.62 4.62 -10.14
N ASN A 83 -9.79 4.99 -11.08
CA ASN A 83 -9.88 6.27 -11.80
C ASN A 83 -10.73 6.19 -13.08
N GLY A 84 -11.33 5.03 -13.39
CA GLY A 84 -12.14 4.82 -14.59
C GLY A 84 -11.33 4.58 -15.87
N ARG A 85 -10.00 4.68 -15.82
CA ARG A 85 -9.07 4.47 -16.95
C ARG A 85 -8.08 3.34 -16.70
N ASP A 86 -7.75 3.09 -15.43
CA ASP A 86 -6.93 1.95 -15.03
C ASP A 86 -7.62 0.66 -15.48
N PRO A 87 -6.92 -0.29 -16.13
CA PRO A 87 -7.51 -1.54 -16.58
C PRO A 87 -7.96 -2.45 -15.43
N ILE A 88 -7.53 -2.18 -14.21
CA ILE A 88 -7.90 -2.92 -12.99
C ILE A 88 -8.26 -1.96 -11.86
N ILE A 89 -9.03 -2.46 -10.89
CA ILE A 89 -9.18 -1.78 -9.60
C ILE A 89 -7.82 -1.81 -8.89
N LYS A 90 -7.36 -0.65 -8.44
CA LYS A 90 -6.12 -0.52 -7.69
C LYS A 90 -6.36 -0.95 -6.24
N GLU A 91 -6.11 -2.20 -5.96
CA GLU A 91 -6.29 -2.80 -4.63
C GLU A 91 -4.99 -2.89 -3.83
N ARG A 92 -3.84 -2.81 -4.50
CA ARG A 92 -2.51 -2.93 -3.91
C ARG A 92 -1.46 -2.22 -4.74
N LEU A 93 -0.29 -2.04 -4.17
CA LEU A 93 0.85 -1.44 -4.84
C LEU A 93 1.42 -2.38 -5.91
N PHE A 94 1.74 -1.80 -7.05
CA PHE A 94 2.38 -2.50 -8.16
C PHE A 94 3.89 -2.50 -7.99
N GLY A 95 4.51 -3.62 -8.25
CA GLY A 95 5.96 -3.76 -8.21
C GLY A 95 6.47 -4.75 -9.25
N LEU A 96 7.76 -4.66 -9.53
CA LEU A 96 8.49 -5.54 -10.44
C LEU A 96 9.35 -6.54 -9.69
N THR A 97 9.68 -7.63 -10.34
CA THR A 97 10.49 -8.70 -9.77
C THR A 97 11.38 -9.33 -10.81
N ASN A 98 12.59 -9.72 -10.42
CA ASN A 98 13.53 -10.50 -11.23
C ASN A 98 13.57 -10.10 -12.72
N ASN A 99 13.02 -10.95 -13.60
CA ASN A 99 13.04 -10.77 -15.05
C ASN A 99 12.19 -9.58 -15.53
N GLU A 100 11.38 -9.01 -14.65
CA GLU A 100 10.55 -7.83 -14.92
C GLU A 100 11.24 -6.53 -14.47
N GLY A 101 12.27 -6.64 -13.64
CA GLY A 101 13.06 -5.53 -13.12
C GLY A 101 14.56 -5.76 -13.26
N ASN A 102 15.36 -4.71 -13.17
CA ASN A 102 16.82 -4.79 -13.30
C ASN A 102 17.58 -4.68 -11.98
N HIS A 103 16.90 -4.39 -10.87
CA HIS A 103 17.49 -4.24 -9.53
C HIS A 103 16.81 -5.08 -8.45
N GLY A 104 16.17 -6.18 -8.81
CA GLY A 104 15.47 -7.06 -7.88
C GLY A 104 14.03 -6.63 -7.64
N GLU A 105 13.57 -6.69 -6.38
CA GLU A 105 12.24 -6.22 -6.02
C GLU A 105 12.18 -4.70 -5.98
N ASP A 106 11.18 -4.16 -6.66
CA ASP A 106 10.97 -2.73 -6.68
C ASP A 106 9.50 -2.37 -6.84
N VAL A 107 8.98 -1.54 -5.94
CA VAL A 107 7.62 -1.03 -6.00
C VAL A 107 7.60 0.22 -6.87
N LYS A 108 6.91 0.15 -8.00
CA LYS A 108 6.81 1.22 -9.00
C LYS A 108 5.60 2.13 -8.73
N GLU A 109 5.44 2.56 -7.49
CA GLU A 109 4.37 3.45 -7.07
C GLU A 109 4.87 4.50 -6.08
N TYR A 110 4.15 5.62 -5.98
CA TYR A 110 4.48 6.68 -5.02
C TYR A 110 3.49 6.68 -3.88
N TYR A 111 3.96 6.24 -2.73
CA TYR A 111 3.23 6.20 -1.47
C TYR A 111 4.16 6.59 -0.32
N PHE A 112 3.59 7.12 0.75
CA PHE A 112 4.36 7.67 1.85
C PHE A 112 3.67 7.39 3.18
N TYR A 113 4.42 6.88 4.12
CA TYR A 113 4.06 6.87 5.54
C TYR A 113 4.40 8.25 6.10
N VAL A 114 3.39 9.13 6.14
CA VAL A 114 3.62 10.54 6.43
C VAL A 114 4.00 10.74 7.89
N ASP A 115 3.25 10.09 8.80
CA ASP A 115 3.50 10.19 10.23
C ASP A 115 2.74 9.11 11.01
N SER A 116 3.22 8.81 12.21
CA SER A 116 2.57 7.90 13.14
C SER A 116 2.99 8.20 14.58
N THR A 117 2.03 8.18 15.51
CA THR A 117 2.34 8.26 16.93
C THR A 117 2.95 6.94 17.44
N PRO A 118 3.75 6.97 18.52
CA PRO A 118 4.36 5.76 19.10
C PRO A 118 3.37 4.67 19.50
N THR A 119 2.13 5.01 19.84
CA THR A 119 1.06 4.06 20.18
C THR A 119 0.20 3.66 18.99
N HIS A 120 0.50 4.17 17.77
CA HIS A 120 -0.34 4.05 16.59
C HIS A 120 -1.76 4.60 16.81
N SER A 121 -1.92 5.50 17.76
CA SER A 121 -3.19 6.16 18.02
C SER A 121 -3.58 7.16 16.94
N TRP A 122 -2.61 7.59 16.16
CA TRP A 122 -2.80 8.39 14.96
C TRP A 122 -1.76 8.00 13.92
N MET A 123 -2.19 7.78 12.68
CA MET A 123 -1.34 7.41 11.56
C MET A 123 -1.85 8.11 10.30
N ARG A 124 -0.95 8.56 9.45
CA ARG A 124 -1.29 9.20 8.18
C ARG A 124 -0.48 8.65 7.03
N PHE A 125 -1.17 8.27 5.97
CA PHE A 125 -0.63 7.70 4.75
C PHE A 125 -1.00 8.58 3.56
N LEU A 126 -0.13 8.65 2.55
CA LEU A 126 -0.37 9.32 1.27
C LEU A 126 -0.07 8.34 0.14
N TYR A 127 -1.00 8.25 -0.80
CA TYR A 127 -0.80 7.58 -2.08
C TYR A 127 -1.05 8.57 -3.23
N LYS A 128 -0.15 8.55 -4.23
CA LYS A 128 -0.29 9.36 -5.45
C LYS A 128 -0.80 8.50 -6.58
N TYR A 129 -2.06 8.71 -6.97
CA TYR A 129 -2.73 7.89 -7.97
C TYR A 129 -2.87 8.64 -9.31
N PRO A 130 -2.28 8.16 -10.41
CA PRO A 130 -2.46 8.77 -11.72
C PRO A 130 -3.93 8.85 -12.16
N GLN A 131 -4.27 9.88 -12.94
CA GLN A 131 -5.60 10.02 -13.55
C GLN A 131 -5.73 9.27 -14.88
N ALA A 132 -4.60 8.93 -15.51
CA ALA A 132 -4.53 8.11 -16.72
C ALA A 132 -4.59 6.60 -16.40
N ALA A 133 -4.64 5.76 -17.43
CA ALA A 133 -4.40 4.33 -17.29
C ALA A 133 -3.02 4.10 -16.70
N PHE A 134 -2.94 3.26 -15.67
CA PHE A 134 -1.65 2.97 -15.05
C PHE A 134 -0.77 2.18 -16.02
N PRO A 135 0.50 2.57 -16.21
CA PRO A 135 1.35 2.05 -17.28
C PRO A 135 2.04 0.73 -16.92
N TYR A 136 1.30 -0.29 -16.50
CA TYR A 136 1.83 -1.59 -16.05
C TYR A 136 2.74 -2.24 -17.08
N GLU A 137 2.25 -2.37 -18.32
CA GLU A 137 2.97 -3.06 -19.38
C GLU A 137 4.23 -2.32 -19.81
N ASP A 138 4.20 -0.99 -19.82
CA ASP A 138 5.35 -0.17 -20.15
C ASP A 138 6.46 -0.31 -19.09
N LEU A 139 6.10 -0.27 -17.81
CA LEU A 139 7.04 -0.49 -16.71
C LEU A 139 7.68 -1.89 -16.79
N VAL A 140 6.90 -2.94 -16.99
CA VAL A 140 7.42 -4.31 -17.13
C VAL A 140 8.34 -4.42 -18.33
N ARG A 141 7.88 -3.98 -19.51
CA ARG A 141 8.62 -4.14 -20.76
C ARG A 141 9.92 -3.35 -20.80
N THR A 142 9.89 -2.13 -20.27
CA THR A 142 11.07 -1.27 -20.27
C THR A 142 12.12 -1.77 -19.29
N ASN A 143 11.74 -2.02 -18.03
CA ASN A 143 12.69 -2.52 -17.03
C ASN A 143 13.28 -3.89 -17.39
N ALA A 144 12.52 -4.80 -17.99
CA ALA A 144 13.01 -6.12 -18.40
C ALA A 144 14.12 -6.07 -19.48
N ARG A 145 14.29 -4.93 -20.16
CA ARG A 145 15.35 -4.74 -21.16
C ARG A 145 16.61 -4.08 -20.61
N LEU A 146 16.53 -3.54 -19.41
CA LEU A 146 17.63 -2.86 -18.75
C LEU A 146 18.57 -3.87 -18.08
N SER A 147 19.86 -3.53 -18.05
CA SER A 147 20.86 -4.29 -17.30
C SER A 147 20.97 -3.76 -15.86
N THR A 148 21.68 -4.50 -15.02
CA THR A 148 21.99 -4.05 -13.65
C THR A 148 22.90 -2.81 -13.58
N HIS A 149 23.44 -2.37 -14.70
CA HIS A 149 24.24 -1.15 -14.81
C HIS A 149 23.43 0.07 -15.25
N ASP A 150 22.20 -0.16 -15.73
CA ASP A 150 21.32 0.90 -16.17
C ASP A 150 20.52 1.45 -14.99
N MET A 151 20.18 2.73 -15.05
CA MET A 151 19.22 3.32 -14.10
C MET A 151 17.86 2.64 -14.25
N GLU A 152 17.15 2.48 -13.14
CA GLU A 152 15.79 1.97 -13.17
C GLU A 152 14.86 2.93 -13.91
N TYR A 153 13.90 2.35 -14.62
CA TYR A 153 12.80 3.09 -15.24
C TYR A 153 11.63 3.17 -14.25
N GLU A 154 11.39 4.38 -13.80
CA GLU A 154 10.43 4.66 -12.75
C GLU A 154 9.06 5.09 -13.29
N LEU A 155 8.05 5.09 -12.43
CA LEU A 155 6.72 5.55 -12.79
C LEU A 155 6.72 7.01 -13.29
N LEU A 156 7.59 7.86 -12.76
CA LEU A 156 7.79 9.24 -13.24
C LEU A 156 8.27 9.29 -14.70
N ASP A 157 9.12 8.36 -15.10
CA ASP A 157 9.71 8.33 -16.44
C ASP A 157 8.68 7.99 -17.52
N THR A 158 7.54 7.41 -17.13
CA THR A 158 6.43 7.10 -18.05
C THR A 158 5.64 8.33 -18.49
N GLY A 159 5.83 9.48 -17.86
CA GLY A 159 5.06 10.71 -18.08
C GLY A 159 3.64 10.69 -17.52
N VAL A 160 3.25 9.64 -16.77
CA VAL A 160 1.87 9.49 -16.27
C VAL A 160 1.46 10.56 -15.26
N PHE A 161 2.45 11.28 -14.70
CA PHE A 161 2.24 12.41 -13.78
C PHE A 161 2.39 13.79 -14.45
N ASP A 162 2.60 13.83 -15.77
CA ASP A 162 2.76 15.09 -16.49
C ASP A 162 1.51 15.96 -16.31
N ASP A 163 1.70 17.28 -16.35
CA ASP A 163 0.65 18.28 -16.12
C ASP A 163 -0.09 18.12 -14.77
N ASN A 164 0.55 17.49 -13.78
CA ASN A 164 -0.01 17.18 -12.47
C ASN A 164 -1.30 16.33 -12.53
N GLN A 165 -1.49 15.51 -13.56
CA GLN A 165 -2.69 14.68 -13.72
C GLN A 165 -2.70 13.49 -12.76
N TYR A 166 -2.84 13.77 -11.48
CA TYR A 166 -2.94 12.74 -10.44
C TYR A 166 -3.81 13.20 -9.26
N PHE A 167 -4.14 12.23 -8.41
CA PHE A 167 -4.76 12.46 -7.12
C PHE A 167 -3.77 12.26 -6.00
N ASP A 168 -3.75 13.15 -5.01
CA ASP A 168 -3.23 12.83 -3.68
C ASP A 168 -4.36 12.23 -2.85
N VAL A 169 -4.18 11.01 -2.41
CA VAL A 169 -5.13 10.29 -1.56
C VAL A 169 -4.51 10.11 -0.18
N PHE A 170 -4.99 10.88 0.79
CA PHE A 170 -4.59 10.74 2.18
C PHE A 170 -5.55 9.81 2.91
N VAL A 171 -4.98 8.93 3.72
CA VAL A 171 -5.73 8.11 4.67
C VAL A 171 -5.20 8.39 6.07
N THR A 172 -6.06 8.88 6.94
CA THR A 172 -5.73 9.17 8.33
C THR A 172 -6.52 8.24 9.24
N TYR A 173 -5.83 7.56 10.12
CA TYR A 173 -6.40 6.74 11.18
C TYR A 173 -6.22 7.45 12.52
N ALA A 174 -7.30 7.58 13.28
CA ALA A 174 -7.26 8.18 14.61
C ALA A 174 -8.07 7.31 15.58
N LYS A 175 -7.43 6.87 16.66
CA LYS A 175 -8.06 5.99 17.65
C LYS A 175 -8.72 6.81 18.75
N ALA A 176 -10.03 6.67 18.88
CA ALA A 176 -10.78 7.15 20.04
C ALA A 176 -10.56 6.22 21.24
N ALA A 177 -10.41 4.91 21.00
CA ALA A 177 -9.99 3.89 21.95
C ALA A 177 -9.10 2.87 21.22
N ALA A 178 -8.54 1.90 21.89
CA ALA A 178 -7.62 0.90 21.32
C ALA A 178 -8.24 0.12 20.14
N ASP A 179 -9.55 -0.09 20.18
CA ASP A 179 -10.35 -0.82 19.19
C ASP A 179 -11.44 0.05 18.51
N ASP A 180 -11.42 1.35 18.75
CA ASP A 180 -12.33 2.32 18.10
C ASP A 180 -11.50 3.25 17.21
N ILE A 181 -11.54 3.03 15.89
CA ILE A 181 -10.70 3.70 14.91
C ILE A 181 -11.57 4.54 13.97
N LEU A 182 -11.33 5.85 13.99
CA LEU A 182 -11.88 6.77 13.02
C LEU A 182 -10.98 6.80 11.78
N ILE A 183 -11.57 6.75 10.60
CA ILE A 183 -10.87 6.72 9.32
C ILE A 183 -11.32 7.92 8.49
N GLU A 184 -10.38 8.78 8.16
CA GLU A 184 -10.60 9.90 7.25
C GLU A 184 -9.87 9.64 5.93
N ILE A 185 -10.59 9.73 4.81
CA ILE A 185 -10.03 9.61 3.47
C ILE A 185 -10.24 10.95 2.76
N SER A 186 -9.14 11.62 2.41
CA SER A 186 -9.14 12.90 1.71
C SER A 186 -8.52 12.73 0.33
N VAL A 187 -9.26 13.13 -0.71
CA VAL A 187 -8.79 13.05 -2.11
C VAL A 187 -8.63 14.46 -2.67
N HIS A 188 -7.44 14.75 -3.18
CA HIS A 188 -7.13 16.04 -3.81
C HIS A 188 -6.80 15.82 -5.27
N ASN A 189 -7.62 16.36 -6.17
CA ASN A 189 -7.29 16.44 -7.58
C ASN A 189 -6.18 17.49 -7.79
N ARG A 190 -5.03 17.06 -8.31
CA ARG A 190 -3.89 17.96 -8.60
C ARG A 190 -3.89 18.47 -10.03
N GLY A 191 -4.63 17.80 -10.93
CA GLY A 191 -4.80 18.28 -12.30
C GLY A 191 -5.71 19.50 -12.40
N ALA A 192 -5.58 20.23 -13.50
CA ALA A 192 -6.36 21.43 -13.77
C ALA A 192 -7.83 21.11 -14.11
N GLU A 193 -8.09 19.93 -14.63
CA GLU A 193 -9.40 19.51 -15.10
C GLU A 193 -10.12 18.61 -14.09
N ALA A 194 -11.43 18.58 -14.16
CA ALA A 194 -12.23 17.66 -13.36
C ALA A 194 -11.94 16.21 -13.74
N ALA A 195 -11.69 15.36 -12.74
CA ALA A 195 -11.43 13.95 -12.93
C ALA A 195 -12.22 13.11 -11.92
N SER A 196 -12.69 11.95 -12.39
CA SER A 196 -13.44 11.02 -11.56
C SER A 196 -12.52 10.02 -10.86
N ILE A 197 -12.84 9.70 -9.62
CA ILE A 197 -12.22 8.61 -8.87
C ILE A 197 -13.29 7.88 -8.05
N ARG A 198 -13.16 6.57 -7.97
CA ARG A 198 -13.95 5.75 -7.03
C ARG A 198 -13.06 5.36 -5.87
N VAL A 199 -13.58 5.57 -4.68
CA VAL A 199 -12.92 5.29 -3.42
C VAL A 199 -13.68 4.14 -2.77
N LEU A 200 -13.01 3.03 -2.53
CA LEU A 200 -13.59 1.77 -2.08
C LEU A 200 -12.94 1.33 -0.76
N PRO A 201 -13.40 1.86 0.39
CA PRO A 201 -12.96 1.35 1.70
C PRO A 201 -13.39 -0.10 1.83
N THR A 202 -12.45 -0.98 2.19
CA THR A 202 -12.67 -2.43 2.21
C THR A 202 -12.29 -2.99 3.56
N LEU A 203 -13.20 -3.75 4.16
CA LEU A 203 -13.00 -4.49 5.39
C LEU A 203 -13.21 -5.98 5.12
N TRP A 204 -12.27 -6.83 5.54
CA TRP A 204 -12.38 -8.28 5.34
C TRP A 204 -11.70 -9.07 6.45
N PHE A 205 -12.17 -10.29 6.64
CA PHE A 205 -11.50 -11.27 7.48
C PHE A 205 -10.39 -11.98 6.72
N ARG A 206 -9.27 -12.23 7.38
CA ARG A 206 -8.18 -13.02 6.80
C ARG A 206 -8.67 -14.39 6.37
N ASN A 207 -8.23 -14.79 5.21
CA ASN A 207 -8.52 -16.10 4.69
C ASN A 207 -7.59 -17.16 5.32
N THR A 208 -8.15 -18.16 5.97
CA THR A 208 -7.41 -19.17 6.77
C THR A 208 -7.46 -20.57 6.19
N TRP A 209 -7.72 -20.74 4.92
CA TRP A 209 -7.74 -22.05 4.29
C TRP A 209 -6.37 -22.67 4.03
#